data_4274115449957b9e9923c34ed7edbb9b
#
_entry.id   4274115449957b9e9923c34ed7edbb9b
#
_cell.length_a   1.000
_cell.length_b   1.000
_cell.length_c   1.000
_cell.angle_alpha   90.00
_cell.angle_beta   90.00
_cell.angle_gamma   90.00
#
_symmetry.space_group_name_H-M   'P 1'
#
loop_
_entity.id
_entity.type
_entity.pdbx_description
1 polymer ?
#
loop_
_entity_poly.entity_id
_entity_poly.type
_entity_poly.pdbx_seq_one_letter_code
_entity_poly.pdbx_strand_id
1 'polypeptide(L)'
;MTDWRIIAQHIAQTTGEAFNPQEPRTMGGGCINTGVRLGDGRRNYFVKMNRAALLDMFEAEADGLRALAQTRCLRIPQPLCSGLCNGESYLVMEFVEMGHSTRDGAALAGERLAAMHRFTQSEFGWIRDNTIGSTRQPNRLMTEWAPFWRENRLGFQLELAARNGYGGSLQHKGERLLEHFPVLLEHNPEASLLHGDLWGGNLAYDTTGQPVIFDPAVYYGDRETDLAMTELFGGFGRRFYDAYQAAWPLSPGYSTRKTL
;
A
#
# COMPACT_ATOMS: atom_id res chain seq x y z
N MET A 1 -19.07 -21.86 0.33
CA MET A 1 -18.65 -21.66 1.75
C MET A 1 -17.18 -22.02 1.83
N THR A 2 -16.36 -21.16 2.38
CA THR A 2 -14.89 -21.31 2.52
C THR A 2 -14.56 -22.56 3.34
N ASP A 3 -13.68 -23.43 2.84
CA ASP A 3 -13.16 -24.55 3.64
C ASP A 3 -11.89 -24.12 4.42
N TRP A 4 -12.08 -23.68 5.64
CA TRP A 4 -11.01 -23.21 6.50
C TRP A 4 -9.94 -24.26 6.81
N ARG A 5 -10.22 -25.55 6.60
CA ARG A 5 -9.24 -26.63 6.76
C ARG A 5 -8.15 -26.58 5.69
N ILE A 6 -8.51 -26.18 4.45
CA ILE A 6 -7.53 -25.99 3.37
C ILE A 6 -6.55 -24.87 3.73
N ILE A 7 -7.10 -23.73 4.18
CA ILE A 7 -6.27 -22.58 4.61
C ILE A 7 -5.40 -22.97 5.83
N ALA A 8 -5.98 -23.66 6.80
CA ALA A 8 -5.24 -24.13 7.98
C ALA A 8 -4.12 -25.12 7.62
N GLN A 9 -4.34 -26.00 6.68
CA GLN A 9 -3.31 -26.91 6.19
C GLN A 9 -2.17 -26.13 5.49
N HIS A 10 -2.48 -25.12 4.70
CA HIS A 10 -1.47 -24.27 4.08
C HIS A 10 -0.66 -23.48 5.11
N ILE A 11 -1.33 -22.95 6.16
CA ILE A 11 -0.65 -22.32 7.29
C ILE A 11 0.31 -23.33 7.95
N ALA A 12 -0.14 -24.54 8.23
CA ALA A 12 0.68 -25.59 8.85
C ALA A 12 1.89 -25.98 7.99
N GLN A 13 1.69 -26.12 6.68
CA GLN A 13 2.78 -26.41 5.74
C GLN A 13 3.83 -25.29 5.70
N THR A 14 3.37 -24.04 5.70
CA THR A 14 4.28 -22.88 5.62
C THR A 14 5.03 -22.64 6.92
N THR A 15 4.40 -22.86 8.07
CA THR A 15 5.02 -22.65 9.40
C THR A 15 5.79 -23.87 9.91
N GLY A 16 5.54 -25.06 9.36
CA GLY A 16 6.06 -26.34 9.88
C GLY A 16 5.36 -26.82 11.17
N GLU A 17 4.30 -26.14 11.61
CA GLU A 17 3.59 -26.44 12.85
C GLU A 17 2.10 -26.69 12.60
N ALA A 18 1.51 -27.69 13.28
CA ALA A 18 0.09 -27.96 13.19
C ALA A 18 -0.75 -26.72 13.57
N PHE A 19 -1.78 -26.44 12.80
CA PHE A 19 -2.72 -25.34 13.04
C PHE A 19 -4.16 -25.88 12.94
N ASN A 20 -4.86 -25.88 14.05
CA ASN A 20 -6.24 -26.39 14.14
C ASN A 20 -7.18 -25.18 14.37
N PRO A 21 -7.78 -24.63 13.31
CA PRO A 21 -8.53 -23.40 13.39
C PRO A 21 -9.80 -23.57 14.25
N GLN A 22 -10.05 -22.58 15.08
CA GLN A 22 -11.34 -22.35 15.72
C GLN A 22 -12.30 -21.66 14.75
N GLU A 23 -13.52 -21.37 15.19
CA GLU A 23 -14.49 -20.62 14.40
C GLU A 23 -13.91 -19.27 13.94
N PRO A 24 -13.91 -18.99 12.62
CA PRO A 24 -13.38 -17.75 12.09
C PRO A 24 -14.24 -16.56 12.51
N ARG A 25 -13.59 -15.42 12.76
CA ARG A 25 -14.28 -14.19 13.15
C ARG A 25 -14.10 -13.14 12.07
N THR A 26 -15.21 -12.74 11.44
CA THR A 26 -15.20 -11.65 10.46
C THR A 26 -14.74 -10.37 11.13
N MET A 27 -13.80 -9.68 10.50
CA MET A 27 -13.29 -8.38 10.91
C MET A 27 -13.85 -7.31 9.99
N GLY A 28 -14.38 -6.23 10.55
CA GLY A 28 -14.83 -5.08 9.75
C GLY A 28 -13.66 -4.24 9.26
N GLY A 29 -13.87 -3.45 8.19
CA GLY A 29 -12.93 -2.40 7.81
C GLY A 29 -12.39 -2.44 6.38
N GLY A 30 -12.68 -3.44 5.56
CA GLY A 30 -12.26 -3.47 4.14
C GLY A 30 -13.42 -3.23 3.18
N CYS A 31 -13.24 -2.32 2.20
CA CYS A 31 -14.26 -2.07 1.17
C CYS A 31 -14.23 -3.11 0.03
N ILE A 32 -13.10 -3.81 -0.17
CA ILE A 32 -12.85 -4.65 -1.34
C ILE A 32 -12.75 -6.13 -0.97
N ASN A 33 -12.09 -6.43 0.14
CA ASN A 33 -11.82 -7.78 0.61
C ASN A 33 -12.62 -8.09 1.88
N THR A 34 -12.97 -9.36 2.07
CA THR A 34 -13.48 -9.82 3.37
C THR A 34 -12.28 -10.13 4.27
N GLY A 35 -12.19 -9.43 5.41
CA GLY A 35 -11.18 -9.68 6.43
C GLY A 35 -11.70 -10.67 7.48
N VAL A 36 -10.87 -11.65 7.85
CA VAL A 36 -11.22 -12.67 8.85
C VAL A 36 -10.04 -12.90 9.79
N ARG A 37 -10.29 -12.92 11.08
CA ARG A 37 -9.35 -13.44 12.08
C ARG A 37 -9.53 -14.95 12.19
N LEU A 38 -8.46 -15.71 11.94
CA LEU A 38 -8.41 -17.16 12.08
C LEU A 38 -7.41 -17.53 13.16
N GLY A 39 -7.86 -18.17 14.23
CA GLY A 39 -7.04 -18.53 15.35
C GLY A 39 -7.15 -20.01 15.75
N ASP A 40 -6.15 -20.57 16.45
CA ASP A 40 -6.14 -21.91 17.03
C ASP A 40 -6.17 -21.90 18.58
N GLY A 41 -6.43 -20.73 19.17
CA GLY A 41 -6.37 -20.50 20.61
C GLY A 41 -4.99 -20.08 21.13
N ARG A 42 -3.92 -20.30 20.34
CA ARG A 42 -2.54 -19.87 20.66
C ARG A 42 -2.02 -18.82 19.69
N ARG A 43 -2.28 -19.01 18.39
CA ARG A 43 -1.85 -18.14 17.29
C ARG A 43 -3.06 -17.56 16.60
N ASN A 44 -2.91 -16.38 16.04
CA ASN A 44 -3.93 -15.73 15.23
C ASN A 44 -3.29 -15.27 13.93
N TYR A 45 -4.06 -15.37 12.85
CA TYR A 45 -3.73 -14.85 11.53
C TYR A 45 -4.85 -13.95 11.04
N PHE A 46 -4.50 -12.96 10.26
CA PHE A 46 -5.44 -12.17 9.47
C PHE A 46 -5.52 -12.79 8.08
N VAL A 47 -6.72 -13.06 7.62
CA VAL A 47 -6.97 -13.66 6.31
C VAL A 47 -7.81 -12.69 5.51
N LYS A 48 -7.28 -12.20 4.39
CA LYS A 48 -8.05 -11.52 3.36
C LYS A 48 -8.60 -12.53 2.39
N MET A 49 -9.85 -12.33 1.95
CA MET A 49 -10.53 -13.21 1.01
C MET A 49 -11.22 -12.42 -0.08
N ASN A 50 -11.20 -12.97 -1.28
CA ASN A 50 -11.88 -12.43 -2.45
C ASN A 50 -12.16 -13.55 -3.47
N ARG A 51 -12.79 -13.23 -4.62
CA ARG A 51 -13.01 -14.19 -5.71
C ARG A 51 -11.68 -14.73 -6.27
N ALA A 52 -11.69 -15.98 -6.74
CA ALA A 52 -10.48 -16.69 -7.20
C ALA A 52 -9.67 -15.92 -8.27
N ALA A 53 -10.33 -15.16 -9.15
CA ALA A 53 -9.71 -14.36 -10.20
C ALA A 53 -8.77 -13.25 -9.67
N LEU A 54 -8.80 -12.95 -8.36
CA LEU A 54 -7.99 -11.91 -7.73
C LEU A 54 -6.79 -12.47 -6.93
N LEU A 55 -6.37 -13.72 -7.18
CA LEU A 55 -5.19 -14.28 -6.53
C LEU A 55 -3.93 -13.46 -6.82
N ASP A 56 -3.74 -13.03 -8.06
CA ASP A 56 -2.58 -12.21 -8.47
C ASP A 56 -2.49 -10.88 -7.69
N MET A 57 -3.66 -10.28 -7.35
CA MET A 57 -3.72 -9.10 -6.48
C MET A 57 -3.16 -9.39 -5.08
N PHE A 58 -3.51 -10.53 -4.48
CA PHE A 58 -3.00 -10.92 -3.17
C PHE A 58 -1.53 -11.30 -3.18
N GLU A 59 -1.05 -11.92 -4.26
CA GLU A 59 0.38 -12.20 -4.42
C GLU A 59 1.18 -10.91 -4.55
N ALA A 60 0.67 -9.93 -5.33
CA ALA A 60 1.31 -8.62 -5.46
C ALA A 60 1.31 -7.85 -4.14
N GLU A 61 0.23 -7.91 -3.36
CA GLU A 61 0.18 -7.32 -2.02
C GLU A 61 1.20 -7.99 -1.07
N ALA A 62 1.30 -9.32 -1.11
CA ALA A 62 2.28 -10.05 -0.29
C ALA A 62 3.72 -9.65 -0.63
N ASP A 63 4.05 -9.46 -1.92
CA ASP A 63 5.36 -9.00 -2.36
C ASP A 63 5.64 -7.58 -1.85
N GLY A 64 4.65 -6.69 -1.92
CA GLY A 64 4.74 -5.33 -1.37
C GLY A 64 4.97 -5.31 0.14
N LEU A 65 4.18 -6.09 0.90
CA LEU A 65 4.34 -6.21 2.36
C LEU A 65 5.74 -6.72 2.74
N ARG A 66 6.28 -7.71 2.00
CA ARG A 66 7.65 -8.22 2.24
C ARG A 66 8.71 -7.15 1.99
N ALA A 67 8.56 -6.39 0.90
CA ALA A 67 9.51 -5.32 0.58
C ALA A 67 9.51 -4.21 1.65
N LEU A 68 8.34 -3.75 2.08
CA LEU A 68 8.22 -2.78 3.15
C LEU A 68 8.81 -3.31 4.46
N ALA A 69 8.54 -4.56 4.82
CA ALA A 69 9.05 -5.19 6.03
C ALA A 69 10.58 -5.33 6.06
N GLN A 70 11.21 -5.55 4.90
CA GLN A 70 12.67 -5.61 4.78
C GLN A 70 13.37 -4.32 5.19
N THR A 71 12.70 -3.18 5.10
CA THR A 71 13.24 -1.89 5.55
C THR A 71 13.42 -1.81 7.07
N ARG A 72 12.63 -2.57 7.83
CA ARG A 72 12.59 -2.56 9.31
C ARG A 72 12.31 -1.19 9.92
N CYS A 73 11.77 -0.27 9.15
CA CYS A 73 11.47 1.09 9.62
C CYS A 73 10.13 1.15 10.36
N LEU A 74 9.10 0.55 9.79
CA LEU A 74 7.74 0.52 10.31
C LEU A 74 7.30 -0.92 10.61
N ARG A 75 6.30 -1.08 11.46
CA ARG A 75 5.65 -2.37 11.69
C ARG A 75 4.79 -2.70 10.47
N ILE A 76 5.04 -3.84 9.85
CA ILE A 76 4.32 -4.36 8.68
C ILE A 76 3.80 -5.76 9.02
N PRO A 77 2.49 -6.05 8.85
CA PRO A 77 1.98 -7.40 8.98
C PRO A 77 2.70 -8.35 8.02
N GLN A 78 3.29 -9.42 8.55
CA GLN A 78 4.09 -10.35 7.73
C GLN A 78 3.17 -11.26 6.92
N PRO A 79 3.23 -11.26 5.57
CA PRO A 79 2.47 -12.20 4.75
C PRO A 79 3.05 -13.61 4.90
N LEU A 80 2.17 -14.58 5.13
CA LEU A 80 2.54 -15.97 5.34
C LEU A 80 2.37 -16.79 4.05
N CYS A 81 1.15 -16.89 3.54
CA CYS A 81 0.84 -17.63 2.32
C CYS A 81 -0.40 -17.05 1.61
N SER A 82 -0.50 -17.30 0.32
CA SER A 82 -1.66 -16.97 -0.50
C SER A 82 -2.06 -18.19 -1.34
N GLY A 83 -3.32 -18.27 -1.76
CA GLY A 83 -3.79 -19.41 -2.53
C GLY A 83 -5.26 -19.35 -2.88
N LEU A 84 -5.77 -20.49 -3.38
CA LEU A 84 -7.16 -20.68 -3.76
C LEU A 84 -7.85 -21.69 -2.83
N CYS A 85 -9.11 -21.41 -2.50
CA CYS A 85 -9.96 -22.29 -1.73
C CYS A 85 -11.42 -22.17 -2.20
N ASN A 86 -11.98 -23.26 -2.76
CA ASN A 86 -13.40 -23.32 -3.16
C ASN A 86 -13.92 -22.14 -4.00
N GLY A 87 -13.14 -21.70 -4.99
CA GLY A 87 -13.52 -20.58 -5.87
C GLY A 87 -13.23 -19.18 -5.31
N GLU A 88 -12.60 -19.12 -4.17
CA GLU A 88 -12.10 -17.88 -3.53
C GLU A 88 -10.58 -17.87 -3.53
N SER A 89 -9.97 -16.68 -3.63
CA SER A 89 -8.57 -16.43 -3.34
C SER A 89 -8.40 -15.93 -1.91
N TYR A 90 -7.23 -16.18 -1.32
CA TYR A 90 -6.91 -15.71 0.02
C TYR A 90 -5.45 -15.27 0.17
N LEU A 91 -5.24 -14.36 1.10
CA LEU A 91 -3.93 -13.98 1.63
C LEU A 91 -3.96 -14.12 3.15
N VAL A 92 -3.07 -14.95 3.68
CA VAL A 92 -2.86 -15.10 5.12
C VAL A 92 -1.66 -14.26 5.53
N MET A 93 -1.82 -13.49 6.59
CA MET A 93 -0.74 -12.69 7.17
C MET A 93 -0.80 -12.70 8.69
N GLU A 94 0.24 -12.20 9.31
CA GLU A 94 0.28 -11.97 10.74
C GLU A 94 -0.94 -11.17 11.20
N PHE A 95 -1.54 -11.59 12.30
CA PHE A 95 -2.56 -10.81 12.98
C PHE A 95 -1.87 -9.84 13.94
N VAL A 96 -1.92 -8.56 13.63
CA VAL A 96 -1.42 -7.51 14.53
C VAL A 96 -2.58 -7.01 15.37
N GLU A 97 -2.45 -7.13 16.69
CA GLU A 97 -3.45 -6.58 17.60
C GLU A 97 -3.28 -5.07 17.66
N MET A 98 -4.34 -4.36 17.24
CA MET A 98 -4.33 -2.90 17.18
C MET A 98 -4.68 -2.30 18.54
N GLY A 99 -4.01 -1.21 18.87
CA GLY A 99 -4.20 -0.41 20.07
C GLY A 99 -4.46 1.05 19.74
N HIS A 100 -3.95 1.93 20.56
CA HIS A 100 -4.12 3.37 20.42
C HIS A 100 -2.77 4.05 20.16
N SER A 101 -2.81 5.16 19.41
CA SER A 101 -1.65 6.01 19.26
C SER A 101 -1.19 6.56 20.60
N THR A 102 0.12 6.55 20.84
CA THR A 102 0.72 7.28 21.95
C THR A 102 0.75 8.79 21.65
N ARG A 103 1.09 9.62 22.65
CA ARG A 103 1.25 11.07 22.46
C ARG A 103 2.20 11.40 21.32
N ASP A 104 3.26 10.61 21.13
CA ASP A 104 4.31 10.84 20.14
C ASP A 104 4.21 9.89 18.92
N GLY A 105 3.18 9.05 18.88
CA GLY A 105 2.98 8.04 17.82
C GLY A 105 2.94 8.65 16.43
N ALA A 106 2.26 9.78 16.25
CA ALA A 106 2.22 10.46 14.94
C ALA A 106 3.61 10.98 14.52
N ALA A 107 4.39 11.55 15.44
CA ALA A 107 5.75 11.99 15.15
C ALA A 107 6.65 10.79 14.79
N LEU A 108 6.55 9.70 15.56
CA LEU A 108 7.27 8.46 15.29
C LEU A 108 6.93 7.88 13.92
N ALA A 109 5.64 7.92 13.51
CA ALA A 109 5.22 7.48 12.18
C ALA A 109 5.85 8.33 11.08
N GLY A 110 5.89 9.66 11.23
CA GLY A 110 6.52 10.57 10.27
C GLY A 110 8.02 10.33 10.12
N GLU A 111 8.74 10.22 11.24
CA GLU A 111 10.18 9.93 11.26
C GLU A 111 10.50 8.59 10.58
N ARG A 112 9.76 7.54 10.92
CA ARG A 112 9.96 6.20 10.37
C ARG A 112 9.58 6.09 8.91
N LEU A 113 8.55 6.82 8.46
CA LEU A 113 8.21 6.90 7.04
C LEU A 113 9.35 7.56 6.26
N ALA A 114 9.93 8.64 6.77
CA ALA A 114 11.09 9.28 6.15
C ALA A 114 12.29 8.31 6.05
N ALA A 115 12.52 7.49 7.08
CA ALA A 115 13.55 6.44 7.06
C ALA A 115 13.23 5.34 6.02
N MET A 116 11.98 4.92 5.89
CA MET A 116 11.55 3.96 4.86
C MET A 116 11.76 4.50 3.45
N HIS A 117 11.41 5.75 3.21
CA HIS A 117 11.60 6.38 1.89
C HIS A 117 13.07 6.52 1.47
N ARG A 118 14.04 6.39 2.38
CA ARG A 118 15.48 6.36 2.04
C ARG A 118 15.94 5.05 1.42
N PHE A 119 15.09 4.03 1.38
CA PHE A 119 15.34 2.83 0.58
C PHE A 119 15.00 3.15 -0.87
N THR A 120 16.05 3.37 -1.67
CA THR A 120 15.95 3.83 -3.05
C THR A 120 16.52 2.82 -4.03
N GLN A 121 16.18 2.97 -5.31
CA GLN A 121 16.76 2.24 -6.42
C GLN A 121 17.00 3.17 -7.62
N SER A 122 17.57 2.63 -8.71
CA SER A 122 17.92 3.42 -9.91
C SER A 122 16.75 3.72 -10.83
N GLU A 123 15.63 3.01 -10.73
CA GLU A 123 14.50 3.11 -11.63
C GLU A 123 13.19 3.29 -10.84
N PHE A 124 12.26 4.03 -11.39
CA PHE A 124 10.88 4.14 -10.91
C PHE A 124 10.08 2.94 -11.39
N GLY A 125 9.08 2.51 -10.60
CA GLY A 125 8.24 1.37 -10.90
C GLY A 125 8.43 0.20 -9.94
N TRP A 126 7.99 -0.99 -10.36
CA TRP A 126 8.05 -2.19 -9.53
C TRP A 126 8.26 -3.43 -10.40
N ILE A 127 8.69 -4.54 -9.77
CA ILE A 127 8.96 -5.81 -10.47
C ILE A 127 7.72 -6.42 -11.16
N ARG A 128 6.54 -6.00 -10.75
CA ARG A 128 5.24 -6.42 -11.32
C ARG A 128 4.20 -5.31 -11.20
N ASP A 129 3.15 -5.40 -12.00
CA ASP A 129 1.95 -4.60 -11.75
C ASP A 129 1.26 -5.06 -10.46
N ASN A 130 0.59 -4.14 -9.81
CA ASN A 130 -0.24 -4.43 -8.65
C ASN A 130 -1.59 -3.70 -8.77
N THR A 131 -2.27 -3.47 -7.66
CA THR A 131 -3.53 -2.73 -7.64
C THR A 131 -3.52 -1.68 -6.54
N ILE A 132 -4.17 -0.55 -6.82
CA ILE A 132 -4.60 0.40 -5.79
C ILE A 132 -6.12 0.24 -5.66
N GLY A 133 -6.56 -0.24 -4.50
CA GLY A 133 -7.92 -0.73 -4.39
C GLY A 133 -8.17 -1.89 -5.36
N SER A 134 -9.21 -1.80 -6.19
CA SER A 134 -9.51 -2.76 -7.27
C SER A 134 -8.92 -2.35 -8.63
N THR A 135 -8.29 -1.19 -8.72
CA THR A 135 -7.78 -0.64 -9.97
C THR A 135 -6.35 -1.13 -10.22
N ARG A 136 -6.10 -1.69 -11.42
CA ARG A 136 -4.74 -2.05 -11.84
C ARG A 136 -3.82 -0.84 -11.79
N GLN A 137 -2.63 -1.03 -11.27
CA GLN A 137 -1.55 -0.03 -11.19
C GLN A 137 -0.35 -0.54 -12.00
N PRO A 138 -0.14 -0.03 -13.24
CA PRO A 138 1.03 -0.38 -14.02
C PRO A 138 2.32 0.12 -13.36
N ASN A 139 3.36 -0.71 -13.39
CA ASN A 139 4.62 -0.42 -12.72
C ASN A 139 5.85 -0.69 -13.59
N ARG A 140 5.73 -0.49 -14.91
CA ARG A 140 6.86 -0.65 -15.83
C ARG A 140 8.04 0.19 -15.35
N LEU A 141 9.23 -0.43 -15.27
CA LEU A 141 10.45 0.25 -14.84
C LEU A 141 10.85 1.35 -15.83
N MET A 142 11.18 2.52 -15.30
CA MET A 142 11.60 3.70 -16.05
C MET A 142 12.65 4.50 -15.26
N THR A 143 13.59 5.10 -15.97
CA THR A 143 14.70 5.85 -15.35
C THR A 143 14.33 7.29 -14.95
N GLU A 144 13.22 7.80 -15.47
CA GLU A 144 12.81 9.18 -15.25
C GLU A 144 11.40 9.24 -14.62
N TRP A 145 11.24 10.09 -13.61
CA TRP A 145 9.99 10.22 -12.86
C TRP A 145 8.83 10.80 -13.68
N ALA A 146 9.07 11.90 -14.39
CA ALA A 146 8.00 12.54 -15.14
C ALA A 146 7.42 11.64 -16.24
N PRO A 147 8.22 10.94 -17.09
CA PRO A 147 7.72 9.92 -17.99
C PRO A 147 6.98 8.77 -17.27
N PHE A 148 7.53 8.26 -16.13
CA PHE A 148 6.89 7.21 -15.38
C PHE A 148 5.48 7.61 -14.91
N TRP A 149 5.35 8.77 -14.27
CA TRP A 149 4.08 9.30 -13.79
C TRP A 149 3.10 9.55 -14.93
N ARG A 150 3.59 10.16 -16.02
CA ARG A 150 2.79 10.42 -17.22
C ARG A 150 2.16 9.15 -17.77
N GLU A 151 2.94 8.08 -17.94
CA GLU A 151 2.48 6.86 -18.61
C GLU A 151 1.76 5.91 -17.65
N ASN A 152 2.36 5.63 -16.49
CA ASN A 152 1.88 4.58 -15.58
C ASN A 152 0.90 5.10 -14.52
N ARG A 153 0.69 6.39 -14.40
CA ARG A 153 -0.28 6.98 -13.45
C ARG A 153 -1.33 7.81 -14.18
N LEU A 154 -1.06 9.05 -14.49
CA LEU A 154 -2.05 9.96 -15.05
C LEU A 154 -2.59 9.48 -16.41
N GLY A 155 -1.73 9.09 -17.35
CA GLY A 155 -2.14 8.59 -18.67
C GLY A 155 -3.01 7.33 -18.55
N PHE A 156 -2.58 6.35 -17.75
CA PHE A 156 -3.35 5.15 -17.49
C PHE A 156 -4.76 5.46 -16.91
N GLN A 157 -4.86 6.39 -15.97
CA GLN A 157 -6.16 6.77 -15.37
C GLN A 157 -7.07 7.50 -16.38
N LEU A 158 -6.50 8.33 -17.24
CA LEU A 158 -7.27 8.99 -18.32
C LEU A 158 -7.79 7.96 -19.34
N GLU A 159 -6.97 6.99 -19.74
CA GLU A 159 -7.42 5.90 -20.60
C GLU A 159 -8.51 5.04 -19.94
N LEU A 160 -8.36 4.74 -18.66
CA LEU A 160 -9.38 4.00 -17.90
C LEU A 160 -10.68 4.80 -17.82
N ALA A 161 -10.60 6.09 -17.55
CA ALA A 161 -11.76 6.98 -17.55
C ALA A 161 -12.46 7.01 -18.92
N ALA A 162 -11.70 7.09 -20.02
CA ALA A 162 -12.26 7.04 -21.37
C ALA A 162 -12.99 5.71 -21.65
N ARG A 163 -12.39 4.58 -21.28
CA ARG A 163 -13.03 3.24 -21.39
C ARG A 163 -14.31 3.13 -20.58
N ASN A 164 -14.41 3.86 -19.47
CA ASN A 164 -15.58 3.91 -18.60
C ASN A 164 -16.62 4.99 -19.05
N GLY A 165 -16.42 5.60 -20.24
CA GLY A 165 -17.34 6.57 -20.82
C GLY A 165 -17.11 8.03 -20.41
N TYR A 166 -16.06 8.33 -19.65
CA TYR A 166 -15.69 9.70 -19.27
C TYR A 166 -14.83 10.35 -20.37
N GLY A 167 -15.49 10.87 -21.41
CA GLY A 167 -14.89 11.55 -22.55
C GLY A 167 -14.91 13.08 -22.46
N GLY A 168 -14.84 13.74 -23.61
CA GLY A 168 -15.05 15.18 -23.78
C GLY A 168 -14.09 16.05 -22.98
N SER A 169 -14.61 16.97 -22.18
CA SER A 169 -13.82 17.96 -21.44
C SER A 169 -12.77 17.35 -20.49
N LEU A 170 -13.05 16.19 -19.89
CA LEU A 170 -12.07 15.51 -19.03
C LEU A 170 -10.84 15.08 -19.81
N GLN A 171 -11.04 14.40 -20.95
CA GLN A 171 -9.93 13.93 -21.80
C GLN A 171 -9.11 15.10 -22.33
N HIS A 172 -9.78 16.13 -22.88
CA HIS A 172 -9.07 17.31 -23.39
C HIS A 172 -8.25 18.04 -22.31
N LYS A 173 -8.76 18.17 -21.08
CA LYS A 173 -7.99 18.74 -19.96
C LYS A 173 -6.85 17.84 -19.53
N GLY A 174 -7.09 16.52 -19.52
CA GLY A 174 -6.09 15.51 -19.19
C GLY A 174 -4.93 15.49 -20.17
N GLU A 175 -5.19 15.53 -21.47
CA GLU A 175 -4.17 15.63 -22.53
C GLU A 175 -3.31 16.88 -22.35
N ARG A 176 -3.93 18.04 -22.13
CA ARG A 176 -3.20 19.27 -21.85
C ARG A 176 -2.34 19.18 -20.59
N LEU A 177 -2.83 18.54 -19.55
CA LEU A 177 -2.04 18.31 -18.34
C LEU A 177 -0.84 17.41 -18.62
N LEU A 178 -1.02 16.29 -19.37
CA LEU A 178 0.07 15.41 -19.78
C LEU A 178 1.15 16.12 -20.60
N GLU A 179 0.79 17.10 -21.43
CA GLU A 179 1.75 17.91 -22.20
C GLU A 179 2.59 18.83 -21.31
N HIS A 180 1.97 19.44 -20.29
CA HIS A 180 2.61 20.43 -19.40
C HIS A 180 3.23 19.80 -18.15
N PHE A 181 2.97 18.52 -17.90
CA PHE A 181 3.33 17.81 -16.68
C PHE A 181 4.82 17.89 -16.31
N PRO A 182 5.78 17.76 -17.25
CA PRO A 182 7.20 17.83 -16.91
C PRO A 182 7.60 19.15 -16.26
N VAL A 183 7.00 20.27 -16.68
CA VAL A 183 7.27 21.61 -16.10
C VAL A 183 6.77 21.74 -14.68
N LEU A 184 5.69 21.01 -14.33
CA LEU A 184 5.10 21.04 -12.98
C LEU A 184 5.91 20.18 -11.99
N LEU A 185 6.76 19.28 -12.48
CA LEU A 185 7.65 18.42 -11.69
C LEU A 185 9.11 18.92 -11.74
N GLU A 186 9.34 20.21 -11.53
CA GLU A 186 10.68 20.84 -11.56
C GLU A 186 11.58 20.38 -10.40
N HIS A 187 11.67 19.10 -10.14
CA HIS A 187 12.61 18.48 -9.21
C HIS A 187 13.03 17.13 -9.74
N ASN A 188 14.14 16.63 -9.26
CA ASN A 188 14.68 15.33 -9.65
C ASN A 188 14.62 14.39 -8.44
N PRO A 189 13.48 13.71 -8.20
CA PRO A 189 13.32 12.84 -7.05
C PRO A 189 14.17 11.58 -7.17
N GLU A 190 14.60 11.04 -6.04
CA GLU A 190 15.09 9.68 -5.95
C GLU A 190 13.90 8.70 -6.05
N ALA A 191 14.11 7.54 -6.66
CA ALA A 191 13.11 6.48 -6.68
C ALA A 191 13.05 5.79 -5.31
N SER A 192 12.24 6.33 -4.41
CA SER A 192 12.02 5.86 -3.04
C SER A 192 11.01 4.73 -3.00
N LEU A 193 11.21 3.75 -2.10
CA LEU A 193 10.21 2.72 -1.82
C LEU A 193 8.99 3.35 -1.15
N LEU A 194 7.83 3.28 -1.82
CA LEU A 194 6.57 3.86 -1.38
C LEU A 194 5.62 2.80 -0.83
N HIS A 195 4.76 3.21 0.09
CA HIS A 195 3.56 2.45 0.44
C HIS A 195 2.56 2.43 -0.73
N GLY A 196 2.42 3.55 -1.44
CA GLY A 196 1.63 3.70 -2.66
C GLY A 196 0.13 3.91 -2.45
N ASP A 197 -0.38 3.66 -1.25
CA ASP A 197 -1.78 3.92 -0.84
C ASP A 197 -1.85 4.36 0.64
N LEU A 198 -1.01 5.33 1.03
CA LEU A 198 -0.86 5.74 2.43
C LEU A 198 -1.85 6.83 2.83
N TRP A 199 -3.02 6.42 3.32
CA TRP A 199 -4.04 7.29 3.89
C TRP A 199 -4.44 6.85 5.30
N GLY A 200 -5.33 7.59 5.98
CA GLY A 200 -5.69 7.34 7.38
C GLY A 200 -6.30 5.95 7.66
N GLY A 201 -6.82 5.27 6.63
CA GLY A 201 -7.33 3.90 6.74
C GLY A 201 -6.23 2.82 6.72
N ASN A 202 -5.01 3.16 6.29
CA ASN A 202 -3.90 2.23 6.14
C ASN A 202 -2.73 2.47 7.12
N LEU A 203 -2.96 3.33 8.13
CA LEU A 203 -2.08 3.55 9.28
C LEU A 203 -2.84 3.29 10.57
N ALA A 204 -2.30 2.43 11.42
CA ALA A 204 -2.79 2.17 12.77
C ALA A 204 -1.62 2.12 13.77
N TYR A 205 -1.93 1.77 15.01
CA TYR A 205 -0.91 1.56 16.05
C TYR A 205 -1.17 0.22 16.73
N ASP A 206 -0.10 -0.51 17.03
CA ASP A 206 -0.21 -1.75 17.80
C ASP A 206 -0.45 -1.47 19.29
N THR A 207 -0.62 -2.52 20.10
CA THR A 207 -0.87 -2.42 21.56
C THR A 207 0.28 -1.77 22.32
N THR A 208 1.46 -1.64 21.73
CA THR A 208 2.63 -0.93 22.29
C THR A 208 2.74 0.51 21.79
N GLY A 209 1.81 0.95 20.93
CA GLY A 209 1.78 2.28 20.33
C GLY A 209 2.77 2.48 19.15
N GLN A 210 3.31 1.39 18.59
CA GLN A 210 4.15 1.48 17.40
C GLN A 210 3.28 1.66 16.15
N PRO A 211 3.68 2.53 15.20
CA PRO A 211 2.94 2.72 13.97
C PRO A 211 3.02 1.46 13.07
N VAL A 212 1.87 1.04 12.58
CA VAL A 212 1.67 -0.10 11.70
C VAL A 212 1.06 0.38 10.40
N ILE A 213 1.67 0.06 9.26
CA ILE A 213 1.09 0.31 7.94
C ILE A 213 0.76 -1.01 7.23
N PHE A 214 -0.33 -1.02 6.49
CA PHE A 214 -0.88 -2.21 5.83
C PHE A 214 -1.67 -1.82 4.58
N ASP A 215 -2.10 -2.81 3.77
CA ASP A 215 -2.80 -2.62 2.49
C ASP A 215 -2.02 -1.76 1.48
N PRO A 216 -0.75 -2.10 1.18
CA PRO A 216 0.06 -1.28 0.30
C PRO A 216 -0.22 -1.52 -1.19
N ALA A 217 0.12 -0.53 -2.00
CA ALA A 217 0.22 -0.60 -3.46
C ALA A 217 1.65 -0.22 -3.90
N VAL A 218 2.64 -1.01 -3.45
CA VAL A 218 4.07 -0.69 -3.48
C VAL A 218 4.61 -0.43 -4.88
N TYR A 219 5.45 0.57 -4.99
CA TYR A 219 6.35 0.81 -6.12
C TYR A 219 7.48 1.76 -5.69
N TYR A 220 8.52 1.88 -6.50
CA TYR A 220 9.52 2.93 -6.33
C TYR A 220 9.08 4.18 -7.08
N GLY A 221 8.97 5.29 -6.35
CA GLY A 221 8.47 6.56 -6.86
C GLY A 221 9.01 7.77 -6.11
N ASP A 222 8.50 8.94 -6.45
CA ASP A 222 8.75 10.14 -5.67
C ASP A 222 8.04 10.03 -4.32
N ARG A 223 8.80 10.14 -3.23
CA ARG A 223 8.31 10.08 -1.84
C ARG A 223 7.21 11.10 -1.53
N GLU A 224 7.16 12.19 -2.29
CA GLU A 224 6.11 13.21 -2.15
C GLU A 224 4.71 12.65 -2.47
N THR A 225 4.64 11.56 -3.27
CA THR A 225 3.38 10.88 -3.60
C THR A 225 2.70 10.27 -2.37
N ASP A 226 3.45 9.58 -1.52
CA ASP A 226 2.89 9.04 -0.27
C ASP A 226 2.43 10.16 0.66
N LEU A 227 3.21 11.24 0.76
CA LEU A 227 2.82 12.39 1.59
C LEU A 227 1.57 13.09 1.07
N ALA A 228 1.45 13.30 -0.24
CA ALA A 228 0.25 13.84 -0.86
C ALA A 228 -0.97 12.96 -0.57
N MET A 229 -0.82 11.62 -0.65
CA MET A 229 -1.88 10.68 -0.32
C MET A 229 -2.30 10.79 1.15
N THR A 230 -1.36 10.97 2.10
CA THR A 230 -1.73 11.17 3.51
C THR A 230 -2.62 12.39 3.71
N GLU A 231 -2.44 13.46 2.92
CA GLU A 231 -3.19 14.71 3.04
C GLU A 231 -4.57 14.65 2.35
N LEU A 232 -4.73 13.80 1.34
CA LEU A 232 -5.93 13.75 0.49
C LEU A 232 -7.22 13.42 1.28
N PHE A 233 -7.11 12.60 2.34
CA PHE A 233 -8.23 12.14 3.15
C PHE A 233 -8.17 12.64 4.60
N GLY A 234 -7.67 13.85 4.83
CA GLY A 234 -7.72 14.51 6.14
C GLY A 234 -6.41 14.63 6.91
N GLY A 235 -5.34 14.01 6.40
CA GLY A 235 -3.99 14.15 6.98
C GLY A 235 -3.73 13.35 8.24
N PHE A 236 -2.44 13.25 8.61
CA PHE A 236 -1.96 12.53 9.80
C PHE A 236 -1.63 13.47 10.96
N GLY A 237 -1.99 14.75 10.83
CA GLY A 237 -1.76 15.78 11.83
C GLY A 237 -0.35 16.39 11.80
N ARG A 238 -0.25 17.60 12.32
CA ARG A 238 0.97 18.43 12.23
C ARG A 238 2.23 17.73 12.73
N ARG A 239 2.16 17.01 13.85
CA ARG A 239 3.31 16.31 14.42
C ARG A 239 3.95 15.28 13.48
N PHE A 240 3.13 14.61 12.66
CA PHE A 240 3.64 13.68 11.65
C PHE A 240 4.46 14.40 10.60
N TYR A 241 3.93 15.49 10.02
CA TYR A 241 4.61 16.24 8.96
C TYR A 241 5.84 16.98 9.48
N ASP A 242 5.78 17.56 10.67
CA ASP A 242 6.93 18.24 11.31
C ASP A 242 8.08 17.23 11.53
N ALA A 243 7.79 16.01 12.01
CA ALA A 243 8.78 14.96 12.22
C ALA A 243 9.35 14.41 10.91
N TYR A 244 8.51 14.19 9.90
CA TYR A 244 8.95 13.80 8.57
C TYR A 244 9.88 14.84 7.96
N GLN A 245 9.48 16.12 8.01
CA GLN A 245 10.25 17.25 7.50
C GLN A 245 11.60 17.43 8.24
N ALA A 246 11.63 17.17 9.53
CA ALA A 246 12.86 17.21 10.31
C ALA A 246 13.82 16.08 9.95
N ALA A 247 13.28 14.87 9.69
CA ALA A 247 14.08 13.69 9.32
C ALA A 247 14.58 13.73 7.87
N TRP A 248 13.77 14.21 6.95
CA TRP A 248 14.11 14.37 5.53
C TRP A 248 13.33 15.53 4.89
N PRO A 249 13.90 16.73 4.84
CA PRO A 249 13.24 17.91 4.28
C PRO A 249 12.73 17.69 2.87
N LEU A 250 11.52 18.18 2.60
CA LEU A 250 10.91 18.16 1.27
C LEU A 250 11.54 19.24 0.39
N SER A 251 11.57 18.96 -0.91
CA SER A 251 12.06 19.92 -1.90
C SER A 251 11.14 21.15 -1.98
N PRO A 252 11.70 22.35 -2.23
CA PRO A 252 10.87 23.52 -2.52
C PRO A 252 9.83 23.22 -3.61
N GLY A 253 8.62 23.76 -3.47
CA GLY A 253 7.51 23.54 -4.42
C GLY A 253 6.63 22.32 -4.13
N TYR A 254 6.89 21.52 -3.09
CA TYR A 254 6.01 20.41 -2.68
C TYR A 254 4.54 20.84 -2.57
N SER A 255 4.26 22.02 -1.98
CA SER A 255 2.90 22.54 -1.83
C SER A 255 2.13 22.70 -3.16
N THR A 256 2.83 22.85 -4.27
CA THR A 256 2.26 22.89 -5.61
C THR A 256 2.16 21.48 -6.18
N ARG A 257 3.22 20.68 -6.10
CA ARG A 257 3.28 19.33 -6.68
C ARG A 257 2.29 18.36 -6.07
N LYS A 258 2.00 18.45 -4.78
CA LYS A 258 1.04 17.56 -4.09
C LYS A 258 -0.40 17.65 -4.62
N THR A 259 -0.72 18.65 -5.44
CA THR A 259 -2.04 18.79 -6.06
C THR A 259 -2.16 18.06 -7.41
N LEU A 260 -1.06 17.54 -7.92
CA LEU A 260 -1.02 16.71 -9.12
C LEU A 260 -1.41 15.27 -8.82
#